data_0e2380604772b406f7eebca58b6711d8
#
_entry.id   0e2380604772b406f7eebca58b6711d8
#
_cell.length_a   1.000
_cell.length_b   1.000
_cell.length_c   1.000
_cell.angle_alpha   90.00
_cell.angle_beta   90.00
_cell.angle_gamma   90.00
#
_symmetry.space_group_name_H-M   'P 1'
#
loop_
_entity.id
_entity.type
_entity.pdbx_description
1 polymer ?
#
loop_
_entity_poly.entity_id
_entity_poly.type
_entity_poly.pdbx_seq_one_letter_code
_entity_poly.pdbx_strand_id
1 'polypeptide(L)'
;VAARSGSSLPWLFRGQHGVYWAWQARGAGRASTVAEDSWPVFFARLVDADRDLARAAAMDDEDPTPHARSIQAALGLELGQTEKHKRFGEAIRRYRWHRSAHVIMIQATAAKWSGSDKEMFEFARWSSAEAPEGSGVHVVVPLAHLEKWLNLPRESQDGETRQAGYFDDGRVRAEIWRAADRSVRSPRYQPDRYTASDRNIFAMCFFLMRDYQAQLEQMRLIGPLIQASPWRYQGDPGWAYERARTSALRAVGVP
;
A
#
# COMPACT_ATOMS: atom_id res chain seq x y z
N VAL A 1 -30.67 -8.34 -0.12
CA VAL A 1 -30.04 -9.39 -0.95
C VAL A 1 -29.16 -10.27 -0.07
N ALA A 2 -28.25 -9.69 0.72
CA ALA A 2 -27.34 -10.45 1.61
C ALA A 2 -28.05 -11.34 2.63
N ALA A 3 -29.21 -10.92 3.15
CA ALA A 3 -29.95 -11.66 4.16
C ALA A 3 -30.62 -12.96 3.64
N ARG A 4 -30.67 -13.17 2.32
CA ARG A 4 -31.31 -14.32 1.70
C ARG A 4 -30.32 -15.33 1.12
N SER A 5 -29.04 -15.03 1.09
CA SER A 5 -28.01 -15.95 0.61
C SER A 5 -27.29 -16.60 1.77
N GLY A 6 -27.10 -17.93 1.72
CA GLY A 6 -26.21 -18.66 2.64
C GLY A 6 -24.72 -18.35 2.41
N SER A 7 -24.38 -17.42 1.52
CA SER A 7 -23.02 -17.07 1.13
C SER A 7 -22.47 -15.90 1.95
N SER A 8 -21.19 -15.95 2.28
CA SER A 8 -20.42 -14.86 2.92
C SER A 8 -20.20 -13.67 1.97
N LEU A 9 -20.18 -13.90 0.66
CA LEU A 9 -19.80 -12.91 -0.36
C LEU A 9 -20.59 -11.60 -0.33
N PRO A 10 -21.94 -11.57 -0.19
CA PRO A 10 -22.66 -10.30 -0.10
C PRO A 10 -22.24 -9.44 1.08
N TRP A 11 -21.91 -10.04 2.21
CA TRP A 11 -21.39 -9.35 3.39
C TRP A 11 -19.98 -8.84 3.18
N LEU A 12 -19.11 -9.66 2.57
CA LEU A 12 -17.76 -9.27 2.20
C LEU A 12 -17.75 -8.07 1.25
N PHE A 13 -18.54 -8.13 0.17
CA PHE A 13 -18.61 -7.02 -0.80
C PHE A 13 -19.17 -5.73 -0.16
N ARG A 14 -20.22 -5.85 0.66
CA ARG A 14 -20.79 -4.68 1.34
C ARG A 14 -19.80 -4.07 2.33
N GLY A 15 -19.14 -4.90 3.13
CA GLY A 15 -18.11 -4.46 4.07
C GLY A 15 -16.91 -3.81 3.38
N GLN A 16 -16.38 -4.45 2.33
CA GLN A 16 -15.27 -3.88 1.56
C GLN A 16 -15.66 -2.55 0.87
N HIS A 17 -16.84 -2.49 0.27
CA HIS A 17 -17.35 -1.25 -0.32
C HIS A 17 -17.58 -0.18 0.76
N GLY A 18 -18.11 -0.55 1.91
CA GLY A 18 -18.32 0.34 3.05
C GLY A 18 -17.03 0.98 3.55
N VAL A 19 -15.95 0.19 3.67
CA VAL A 19 -14.61 0.73 3.98
C VAL A 19 -14.19 1.76 2.93
N TYR A 20 -14.26 1.40 1.64
CA TYR A 20 -13.90 2.34 0.56
C TYR A 20 -14.75 3.62 0.61
N TRP A 21 -16.05 3.50 0.79
CA TRP A 21 -17.00 4.61 0.87
C TRP A 21 -16.77 5.51 2.09
N ALA A 22 -16.35 4.94 3.21
CA ALA A 22 -15.92 5.70 4.37
C ALA A 22 -14.68 6.55 4.05
N TRP A 23 -13.64 5.93 3.48
CA TRP A 23 -12.41 6.65 3.12
C TRP A 23 -12.65 7.73 2.05
N GLN A 24 -13.63 7.56 1.15
CA GLN A 24 -14.04 8.64 0.24
C GLN A 24 -14.63 9.84 0.98
N ALA A 25 -15.48 9.63 1.99
CA ALA A 25 -16.06 10.72 2.78
C ALA A 25 -14.98 11.52 3.53
N ARG A 26 -13.97 10.82 4.09
CA ARG A 26 -12.83 11.45 4.74
C ARG A 26 -11.91 12.20 3.76
N GLY A 27 -11.79 11.70 2.53
CA GLY A 27 -10.82 12.21 1.57
C GLY A 27 -9.38 11.76 1.83
N ALA A 28 -8.46 12.19 0.95
CA ALA A 28 -7.05 11.78 0.97
C ALA A 28 -6.14 12.74 1.76
N GLY A 29 -6.68 13.86 2.26
CA GLY A 29 -5.93 14.89 2.96
C GLY A 29 -5.42 14.48 4.34
N ARG A 30 -4.55 15.31 4.94
CA ARG A 30 -4.15 15.17 6.34
C ARG A 30 -5.38 15.35 7.24
N ALA A 31 -5.35 14.74 8.43
CA ALA A 31 -6.48 14.86 9.39
C ALA A 31 -6.89 16.31 9.66
N SER A 32 -5.91 17.23 9.75
CA SER A 32 -6.15 18.67 9.95
C SER A 32 -6.83 19.38 8.78
N THR A 33 -6.96 18.76 7.62
CA THR A 33 -7.60 19.33 6.42
C THR A 33 -8.93 18.66 6.08
N VAL A 34 -9.36 17.70 6.88
CA VAL A 34 -10.64 17.01 6.71
C VAL A 34 -11.75 17.89 7.30
N ALA A 35 -12.84 18.09 6.55
CA ALA A 35 -13.99 18.86 7.01
C ALA A 35 -14.61 18.19 8.25
N GLU A 36 -14.97 18.98 9.25
CA GLU A 36 -15.43 18.49 10.55
C GLU A 36 -16.69 17.60 10.45
N ASP A 37 -17.60 17.94 9.56
CA ASP A 37 -18.83 17.19 9.27
C ASP A 37 -18.57 15.84 8.56
N SER A 38 -17.40 15.63 7.98
CA SER A 38 -17.03 14.37 7.35
C SER A 38 -16.70 13.25 8.37
N TRP A 39 -16.27 13.61 9.58
CA TRP A 39 -15.83 12.64 10.57
C TRP A 39 -16.97 11.73 11.08
N PRO A 40 -18.16 12.24 11.47
CA PRO A 40 -19.26 11.38 11.86
C PRO A 40 -19.67 10.39 10.77
N VAL A 41 -19.71 10.84 9.52
CA VAL A 41 -20.03 10.00 8.36
C VAL A 41 -18.98 8.92 8.14
N PHE A 42 -17.70 9.29 8.24
CA PHE A 42 -16.58 8.38 8.12
C PHE A 42 -16.65 7.25 9.15
N PHE A 43 -16.80 7.60 10.43
CA PHE A 43 -16.85 6.61 11.50
C PHE A 43 -18.10 5.72 11.42
N ALA A 44 -19.27 6.29 11.16
CA ALA A 44 -20.49 5.51 11.01
C ALA A 44 -20.38 4.45 9.91
N ARG A 45 -19.86 4.84 8.74
CA ARG A 45 -19.65 3.91 7.62
C ARG A 45 -18.63 2.82 7.94
N LEU A 46 -17.57 3.15 8.68
CA LEU A 46 -16.57 2.16 9.10
C LEU A 46 -17.12 1.16 10.11
N VAL A 47 -17.94 1.61 11.06
CA VAL A 47 -18.58 0.71 12.05
C VAL A 47 -19.49 -0.30 11.32
N ASP A 48 -20.31 0.16 10.38
CA ASP A 48 -21.18 -0.72 9.60
C ASP A 48 -20.37 -1.68 8.72
N ALA A 49 -19.31 -1.17 8.08
CA ALA A 49 -18.42 -1.99 7.26
C ALA A 49 -17.70 -3.06 8.09
N ASP A 50 -17.21 -2.73 9.27
CA ASP A 50 -16.54 -3.66 10.16
C ASP A 50 -17.46 -4.77 10.64
N ARG A 51 -18.73 -4.43 10.95
CA ARG A 51 -19.78 -5.41 11.29
C ARG A 51 -20.06 -6.38 10.14
N ASP A 52 -20.11 -5.88 8.90
CA ASP A 52 -20.33 -6.70 7.71
C ASP A 52 -19.14 -7.64 7.45
N LEU A 53 -17.91 -7.14 7.60
CA LEU A 53 -16.70 -7.95 7.48
C LEU A 53 -16.64 -9.04 8.54
N ALA A 54 -17.00 -8.72 9.80
CA ALA A 54 -17.08 -9.70 10.89
C ALA A 54 -18.12 -10.79 10.59
N ARG A 55 -19.26 -10.41 9.99
CA ARG A 55 -20.28 -11.37 9.58
C ARG A 55 -19.80 -12.25 8.42
N ALA A 56 -19.10 -11.68 7.44
CA ALA A 56 -18.51 -12.47 6.35
C ALA A 56 -17.51 -13.50 6.88
N ALA A 57 -16.63 -13.09 7.80
CA ALA A 57 -15.66 -13.96 8.44
C ALA A 57 -16.31 -15.10 9.25
N ALA A 58 -17.42 -14.81 9.95
CA ALA A 58 -18.17 -15.82 10.70
C ALA A 58 -18.90 -16.85 9.82
N MET A 59 -19.20 -16.50 8.56
CA MET A 59 -19.87 -17.39 7.59
C MET A 59 -18.88 -18.23 6.79
N ASP A 60 -17.62 -17.81 6.69
CA ASP A 60 -16.57 -18.52 5.96
C ASP A 60 -15.24 -18.31 6.70
N ASP A 61 -14.91 -19.27 7.58
CA ASP A 61 -13.71 -19.18 8.42
C ASP A 61 -12.41 -19.41 7.63
N GLU A 62 -12.47 -19.91 6.40
CA GLU A 62 -11.28 -20.15 5.59
C GLU A 62 -10.90 -18.93 4.72
N ASP A 63 -11.82 -17.96 4.51
CA ASP A 63 -11.53 -16.77 3.72
C ASP A 63 -10.68 -15.75 4.50
N PRO A 64 -9.43 -15.45 4.08
CA PRO A 64 -8.58 -14.42 4.70
C PRO A 64 -9.06 -12.99 4.43
N THR A 65 -9.89 -12.79 3.39
CA THR A 65 -10.21 -11.46 2.85
C THR A 65 -10.98 -10.56 3.83
N PRO A 66 -12.02 -11.05 4.55
CA PRO A 66 -12.70 -10.22 5.54
C PRO A 66 -11.74 -9.72 6.63
N HIS A 67 -10.84 -10.58 7.11
CA HIS A 67 -9.85 -10.23 8.13
C HIS A 67 -8.84 -9.20 7.61
N ALA A 68 -8.35 -9.36 6.38
CA ALA A 68 -7.45 -8.41 5.76
C ALA A 68 -8.10 -7.02 5.61
N ARG A 69 -9.38 -6.96 5.23
CA ARG A 69 -10.13 -5.71 5.07
C ARG A 69 -10.48 -5.07 6.40
N SER A 70 -10.73 -5.86 7.44
CA SER A 70 -11.00 -5.34 8.77
C SER A 70 -9.79 -4.64 9.41
N ILE A 71 -8.55 -4.91 8.96
CA ILE A 71 -7.36 -4.11 9.35
C ILE A 71 -7.55 -2.65 8.92
N GLN A 72 -8.04 -2.42 7.70
CA GLN A 72 -8.27 -1.06 7.18
C GLN A 72 -9.42 -0.35 7.90
N ALA A 73 -10.46 -1.09 8.33
CA ALA A 73 -11.51 -0.57 9.20
C ALA A 73 -10.94 -0.20 10.58
N ALA A 74 -10.14 -1.10 11.19
CA ALA A 74 -9.48 -0.84 12.47
C ALA A 74 -8.55 0.38 12.43
N LEU A 75 -7.85 0.59 11.31
CA LEU A 75 -7.02 1.76 11.08
C LEU A 75 -7.85 3.04 11.14
N GLY A 76 -8.95 3.12 10.40
CA GLY A 76 -9.81 4.30 10.34
C GLY A 76 -10.64 4.51 11.61
N LEU A 77 -10.99 3.46 12.34
CA LEU A 77 -11.65 3.50 13.65
C LEU A 77 -10.67 3.81 14.79
N GLU A 78 -9.39 4.04 14.48
CA GLU A 78 -8.33 4.34 15.45
C GLU A 78 -8.17 3.28 16.54
N LEU A 79 -8.49 2.03 16.22
CA LEU A 79 -8.26 0.91 17.12
C LEU A 79 -6.76 0.71 17.34
N GLY A 80 -6.35 0.44 18.56
CA GLY A 80 -4.95 0.33 18.95
C GLY A 80 -4.15 -0.70 18.14
N GLN A 81 -2.82 -0.63 18.22
CA GLN A 81 -1.93 -1.53 17.46
C GLN A 81 -2.20 -3.02 17.74
N THR A 82 -2.52 -3.37 18.98
CA THR A 82 -2.87 -4.76 19.36
C THR A 82 -4.02 -5.32 18.53
N GLU A 83 -5.10 -4.55 18.32
CA GLU A 83 -6.24 -5.00 17.52
C GLU A 83 -5.87 -5.12 16.04
N LYS A 84 -5.10 -4.18 15.48
CA LYS A 84 -4.62 -4.25 14.10
C LYS A 84 -3.76 -5.50 13.86
N HIS A 85 -2.82 -5.81 14.78
CA HIS A 85 -1.99 -7.01 14.71
C HIS A 85 -2.80 -8.30 14.88
N LYS A 86 -3.80 -8.32 15.76
CA LYS A 86 -4.72 -9.46 15.91
C LYS A 86 -5.43 -9.75 14.59
N ARG A 87 -6.03 -8.74 13.94
CA ARG A 87 -6.73 -8.88 12.65
C ARG A 87 -5.80 -9.34 11.53
N PHE A 88 -4.57 -8.83 11.54
CA PHE A 88 -3.53 -9.29 10.63
C PHE A 88 -3.19 -10.77 10.88
N GLY A 89 -3.02 -11.18 12.13
CA GLY A 89 -2.77 -12.57 12.50
C GLY A 89 -3.86 -13.50 12.00
N GLU A 90 -5.13 -13.10 12.11
CA GLU A 90 -6.27 -13.87 11.58
C GLU A 90 -6.23 -14.00 10.05
N ALA A 91 -5.83 -12.95 9.33
CA ALA A 91 -5.71 -13.02 7.87
C ALA A 91 -4.58 -13.97 7.43
N ILE A 92 -3.38 -13.86 8.06
CA ILE A 92 -2.22 -14.67 7.67
C ILE A 92 -2.25 -16.11 8.19
N ARG A 93 -3.03 -16.39 9.22
CA ARG A 93 -3.32 -17.77 9.67
C ARG A 93 -4.01 -18.57 8.56
N ARG A 94 -4.89 -17.93 7.77
CA ARG A 94 -5.65 -18.53 6.68
C ARG A 94 -4.84 -18.56 5.38
N TYR A 95 -4.17 -17.46 5.08
CA TYR A 95 -3.27 -17.37 3.93
C TYR A 95 -2.05 -16.53 4.29
N ARG A 96 -0.94 -17.20 4.63
CA ARG A 96 0.29 -16.59 5.16
C ARG A 96 0.78 -15.41 4.32
N TRP A 97 0.72 -15.53 3.02
CA TRP A 97 1.21 -14.52 2.08
C TRP A 97 0.10 -13.67 1.45
N HIS A 98 -0.96 -13.40 2.21
CA HIS A 98 -2.06 -12.54 1.78
C HIS A 98 -1.57 -11.10 1.57
N ARG A 99 -1.18 -10.79 0.31
CA ARG A 99 -0.52 -9.53 -0.06
C ARG A 99 -1.26 -8.28 0.48
N SER A 100 -2.59 -8.21 0.34
CA SER A 100 -3.34 -7.05 0.80
C SER A 100 -3.24 -6.84 2.31
N ALA A 101 -3.23 -7.92 3.12
CA ALA A 101 -3.05 -7.80 4.57
C ALA A 101 -1.68 -7.19 4.91
N HIS A 102 -0.61 -7.69 4.30
CA HIS A 102 0.74 -7.14 4.49
C HIS A 102 0.84 -5.68 4.05
N VAL A 103 0.27 -5.31 2.90
CA VAL A 103 0.28 -3.92 2.40
C VAL A 103 -0.50 -2.97 3.30
N ILE A 104 -1.67 -3.38 3.81
CA ILE A 104 -2.46 -2.56 4.74
C ILE A 104 -1.70 -2.34 6.05
N MET A 105 -0.97 -3.34 6.53
CA MET A 105 -0.18 -3.22 7.76
C MET A 105 0.96 -2.19 7.65
N ILE A 106 1.52 -1.93 6.46
CA ILE A 106 2.51 -0.83 6.30
C ILE A 106 1.89 0.51 6.73
N GLN A 107 0.65 0.77 6.31
CA GLN A 107 -0.06 1.97 6.77
C GLN A 107 -0.42 1.87 8.26
N ALA A 108 -0.88 0.71 8.71
CA ALA A 108 -1.34 0.51 10.08
C ALA A 108 -0.22 0.67 11.13
N THR A 109 1.03 0.37 10.76
CA THR A 109 2.20 0.52 11.61
C THR A 109 2.94 1.84 11.41
N ALA A 110 2.53 2.68 10.44
CA ALA A 110 3.15 3.98 10.19
C ALA A 110 2.87 4.98 11.33
N ALA A 111 3.81 5.91 11.54
CA ALA A 111 3.74 6.91 12.62
C ALA A 111 2.45 7.74 12.59
N LYS A 112 1.91 8.07 11.42
CA LYS A 112 0.66 8.83 11.27
C LYS A 112 -0.60 8.09 11.76
N TRP A 113 -0.49 6.79 12.05
CA TRP A 113 -1.58 5.93 12.50
C TRP A 113 -1.27 5.22 13.83
N SER A 114 -0.63 5.95 14.74
CA SER A 114 -0.28 5.50 16.09
C SER A 114 0.77 4.37 16.14
N GLY A 115 1.54 4.20 15.06
CA GLY A 115 2.73 3.37 15.01
C GLY A 115 4.01 4.21 15.05
N SER A 116 5.07 3.69 14.45
CA SER A 116 6.34 4.39 14.32
C SER A 116 7.08 3.97 13.04
N ASP A 117 8.07 4.77 12.61
CA ASP A 117 8.95 4.37 11.51
C ASP A 117 9.65 3.04 11.83
N LYS A 118 10.06 2.85 13.08
CA LYS A 118 10.72 1.62 13.53
C LYS A 118 9.81 0.41 13.32
N GLU A 119 8.59 0.46 13.85
CA GLU A 119 7.61 -0.64 13.70
C GLU A 119 7.29 -0.92 12.24
N MET A 120 7.09 0.12 11.44
CA MET A 120 6.79 -0.02 10.02
C MET A 120 7.93 -0.72 9.26
N PHE A 121 9.19 -0.31 9.49
CA PHE A 121 10.33 -0.93 8.82
C PHE A 121 10.65 -2.33 9.36
N GLU A 122 10.49 -2.58 10.66
CA GLU A 122 10.62 -3.93 11.24
C GLU A 122 9.59 -4.87 10.62
N PHE A 123 8.34 -4.44 10.51
CA PHE A 123 7.28 -5.21 9.85
C PHE A 123 7.59 -5.45 8.36
N ALA A 124 8.00 -4.42 7.62
CA ALA A 124 8.31 -4.55 6.19
C ALA A 124 9.47 -5.53 5.94
N ARG A 125 10.55 -5.42 6.72
CA ARG A 125 11.72 -6.30 6.61
C ARG A 125 11.39 -7.73 7.00
N TRP A 126 10.67 -7.93 8.10
CA TRP A 126 10.19 -9.25 8.52
C TRP A 126 9.32 -9.89 7.42
N SER A 127 8.30 -9.19 6.94
CA SER A 127 7.41 -9.69 5.89
C SER A 127 8.18 -10.11 4.63
N SER A 128 9.14 -9.27 4.20
CA SER A 128 9.93 -9.55 3.01
C SER A 128 10.96 -10.66 3.24
N ALA A 129 11.56 -10.77 4.43
CA ALA A 129 12.52 -11.82 4.74
C ALA A 129 11.88 -13.21 4.67
N GLU A 130 10.69 -13.34 5.26
CA GLU A 130 9.94 -14.59 5.35
C GLU A 130 9.23 -14.99 4.05
N ALA A 131 8.84 -14.01 3.20
CA ALA A 131 8.10 -14.28 1.99
C ALA A 131 8.93 -15.09 0.97
N PRO A 132 8.30 -16.06 0.26
CA PRO A 132 8.98 -16.81 -0.78
C PRO A 132 9.39 -15.92 -1.95
N GLU A 133 10.42 -16.35 -2.65
CA GLU A 133 10.86 -15.70 -3.87
C GLU A 133 9.73 -15.70 -4.93
N GLY A 134 9.56 -14.58 -5.61
CA GLY A 134 8.46 -14.34 -6.55
C GLY A 134 7.18 -13.82 -5.88
N SER A 135 7.14 -13.69 -4.54
CA SER A 135 5.96 -13.18 -3.85
C SER A 135 5.74 -11.69 -4.08
N GLY A 136 4.49 -11.28 -4.32
CA GLY A 136 4.09 -9.87 -4.33
C GLY A 136 4.17 -9.19 -2.94
N VAL A 137 4.38 -9.95 -1.86
CA VAL A 137 4.53 -9.39 -0.50
C VAL A 137 5.79 -8.52 -0.39
N HIS A 138 6.85 -8.78 -1.15
CA HIS A 138 8.06 -7.96 -1.11
C HIS A 138 7.83 -6.48 -1.41
N VAL A 139 6.70 -6.11 -2.03
CA VAL A 139 6.30 -4.71 -2.28
C VAL A 139 6.15 -3.88 -1.00
N VAL A 140 6.03 -4.51 0.17
CA VAL A 140 5.94 -3.81 1.46
C VAL A 140 7.19 -2.98 1.77
N VAL A 141 8.37 -3.41 1.27
CA VAL A 141 9.63 -2.68 1.46
C VAL A 141 9.63 -1.33 0.73
N PRO A 142 9.43 -1.26 -0.60
CA PRO A 142 9.34 0.02 -1.28
C PRO A 142 8.16 0.88 -0.78
N LEU A 143 7.04 0.29 -0.35
CA LEU A 143 5.94 1.03 0.26
C LEU A 143 6.33 1.70 1.59
N ALA A 144 7.09 1.02 2.44
CA ALA A 144 7.60 1.61 3.69
C ALA A 144 8.55 2.79 3.40
N HIS A 145 9.43 2.66 2.40
CA HIS A 145 10.30 3.75 1.98
C HIS A 145 9.53 4.94 1.39
N LEU A 146 8.52 4.70 0.57
CA LEU A 146 7.64 5.76 0.05
C LEU A 146 6.88 6.45 1.17
N GLU A 147 6.34 5.70 2.12
CA GLU A 147 5.65 6.25 3.28
C GLU A 147 6.58 7.13 4.13
N LYS A 148 7.78 6.66 4.42
CA LYS A 148 8.80 7.45 5.14
C LYS A 148 9.14 8.72 4.38
N TRP A 149 9.41 8.62 3.08
CA TRP A 149 9.74 9.77 2.23
C TRP A 149 8.64 10.83 2.19
N LEU A 150 7.37 10.41 2.11
CA LEU A 150 6.21 11.31 2.12
C LEU A 150 6.06 12.09 3.43
N ASN A 151 6.51 11.50 4.54
CA ASN A 151 6.38 12.09 5.87
C ASN A 151 7.64 12.82 6.35
N LEU A 152 8.68 12.91 5.50
CA LEU A 152 9.84 13.77 5.82
C LEU A 152 9.41 15.24 5.84
N PRO A 153 9.91 16.03 6.81
CA PRO A 153 9.65 17.47 6.87
C PRO A 153 10.03 18.16 5.55
N ARG A 154 9.19 19.08 5.09
CA ARG A 154 9.42 19.88 3.88
C ARG A 154 9.49 21.37 4.17
N GLU A 155 9.23 21.77 5.41
CA GLU A 155 9.02 23.17 5.79
C GLU A 155 10.33 23.93 6.07
N SER A 156 11.50 23.28 5.88
CA SER A 156 12.82 23.90 6.00
C SER A 156 13.71 23.47 4.84
N GLN A 157 14.70 24.32 4.51
CA GLN A 157 15.69 23.99 3.48
C GLN A 157 16.39 22.64 3.75
N ASP A 158 16.69 22.34 5.02
CA ASP A 158 17.24 21.05 5.42
C ASP A 158 16.26 19.90 5.22
N GLY A 159 14.96 20.12 5.42
CA GLY A 159 13.91 19.14 5.21
C GLY A 159 13.72 18.81 3.73
N GLU A 160 13.69 19.82 2.87
CA GLU A 160 13.64 19.63 1.42
C GLU A 160 14.87 18.87 0.90
N THR A 161 16.06 19.20 1.38
CA THR A 161 17.31 18.51 1.04
C THR A 161 17.27 17.05 1.48
N ARG A 162 16.80 16.76 2.70
CA ARG A 162 16.65 15.38 3.20
C ARG A 162 15.64 14.58 2.37
N GLN A 163 14.53 15.18 2.00
CA GLN A 163 13.55 14.50 1.16
C GLN A 163 14.11 14.23 -0.24
N ALA A 164 14.77 15.21 -0.85
CA ALA A 164 15.39 15.07 -2.16
C ALA A 164 16.49 13.99 -2.18
N GLY A 165 17.29 13.88 -1.11
CA GLY A 165 18.37 12.92 -1.00
C GLY A 165 17.99 11.54 -0.43
N TYR A 166 16.75 11.35 0.01
CA TYR A 166 16.36 10.11 0.69
C TYR A 166 16.62 8.84 -0.12
N PHE A 167 16.29 8.87 -1.40
CA PHE A 167 16.48 7.74 -2.31
C PHE A 167 17.90 7.66 -2.90
N ASP A 168 18.79 8.58 -2.56
CA ASP A 168 20.21 8.49 -2.89
C ASP A 168 21.00 7.66 -1.86
N ASP A 169 20.44 7.41 -0.67
CA ASP A 169 21.05 6.57 0.36
C ASP A 169 21.25 5.13 -0.16
N GLY A 170 22.49 4.65 -0.07
CA GLY A 170 22.85 3.32 -0.59
C GLY A 170 22.12 2.16 0.08
N ARG A 171 21.71 2.31 1.37
CA ARG A 171 20.96 1.28 2.10
C ARG A 171 19.51 1.24 1.60
N VAL A 172 18.88 2.39 1.41
CA VAL A 172 17.53 2.52 0.83
C VAL A 172 17.50 1.87 -0.56
N ARG A 173 18.46 2.23 -1.41
CA ARG A 173 18.61 1.65 -2.75
C ARG A 173 18.74 0.13 -2.71
N ALA A 174 19.64 -0.37 -1.86
CA ALA A 174 19.88 -1.81 -1.73
C ALA A 174 18.64 -2.59 -1.23
N GLU A 175 17.87 -2.03 -0.30
CA GLU A 175 16.64 -2.66 0.19
C GLU A 175 15.58 -2.74 -0.92
N ILE A 176 15.38 -1.66 -1.69
CA ILE A 176 14.41 -1.61 -2.79
C ILE A 176 14.81 -2.57 -3.92
N TRP A 177 16.09 -2.59 -4.30
CA TRP A 177 16.59 -3.52 -5.31
C TRP A 177 16.39 -4.97 -4.88
N ARG A 178 16.77 -5.32 -3.65
CA ARG A 178 16.55 -6.68 -3.13
C ARG A 178 15.08 -7.09 -3.15
N ALA A 179 14.17 -6.18 -2.80
CA ALA A 179 12.74 -6.43 -2.86
C ALA A 179 12.25 -6.63 -4.31
N ALA A 180 12.75 -5.85 -5.26
CA ALA A 180 12.42 -5.98 -6.69
C ALA A 180 12.90 -7.31 -7.25
N ASP A 181 14.15 -7.70 -6.97
CA ASP A 181 14.75 -8.95 -7.47
C ASP A 181 14.07 -10.19 -6.89
N ARG A 182 13.54 -10.09 -5.66
CA ARG A 182 12.75 -11.16 -5.01
C ARG A 182 11.27 -11.16 -5.41
N SER A 183 10.79 -10.16 -6.13
CA SER A 183 9.38 -10.06 -6.57
C SER A 183 9.27 -9.86 -8.08
N VAL A 184 8.93 -8.67 -8.54
CA VAL A 184 8.58 -8.35 -9.93
C VAL A 184 9.68 -8.63 -10.96
N ARG A 185 10.92 -8.78 -10.54
CA ARG A 185 12.10 -9.15 -11.35
C ARG A 185 12.49 -10.62 -11.18
N SER A 186 11.96 -11.32 -10.18
CA SER A 186 12.26 -12.73 -9.98
C SER A 186 11.70 -13.59 -11.14
N PRO A 187 12.44 -14.58 -11.64
CA PRO A 187 11.90 -15.55 -12.60
C PRO A 187 10.75 -16.39 -12.03
N ARG A 188 10.58 -16.41 -10.70
CA ARG A 188 9.49 -17.09 -10.02
C ARG A 188 8.24 -16.22 -9.84
N TYR A 189 8.30 -14.94 -10.21
CA TYR A 189 7.15 -14.04 -10.08
C TYR A 189 6.00 -14.47 -10.99
N GLN A 190 4.85 -14.71 -10.39
CA GLN A 190 3.63 -15.04 -11.12
C GLN A 190 2.73 -13.81 -11.18
N PRO A 191 2.41 -13.31 -12.39
CA PRO A 191 1.50 -12.19 -12.55
C PRO A 191 0.11 -12.49 -11.97
N ASP A 192 -0.44 -11.53 -11.26
CA ASP A 192 -1.76 -11.57 -10.67
C ASP A 192 -2.46 -10.21 -10.79
N ARG A 193 -3.64 -10.07 -10.15
CA ARG A 193 -4.41 -8.80 -10.13
C ARG A 193 -3.66 -7.61 -9.52
N TYR A 194 -2.57 -7.84 -8.79
CA TYR A 194 -1.77 -6.79 -8.14
C TYR A 194 -0.52 -6.43 -8.94
N THR A 195 -0.20 -7.17 -9.99
CA THR A 195 1.03 -6.99 -10.79
C THR A 195 1.21 -5.56 -11.27
N ALA A 196 0.16 -4.95 -11.82
CA ALA A 196 0.22 -3.56 -12.26
C ALA A 196 0.51 -2.60 -11.09
N SER A 197 -0.13 -2.81 -9.94
CA SER A 197 0.12 -2.03 -8.72
C SER A 197 1.58 -2.14 -8.26
N ASP A 198 2.09 -3.36 -8.17
CA ASP A 198 3.45 -3.61 -7.70
C ASP A 198 4.49 -2.97 -8.62
N ARG A 199 4.33 -3.14 -9.94
CA ARG A 199 5.22 -2.52 -10.93
C ARG A 199 5.17 -0.99 -10.91
N ASN A 200 4.00 -0.38 -10.71
CA ASN A 200 3.89 1.08 -10.54
C ASN A 200 4.65 1.57 -9.29
N ILE A 201 4.59 0.82 -8.18
CA ILE A 201 5.31 1.15 -6.94
C ILE A 201 6.83 1.06 -7.16
N PHE A 202 7.34 -0.01 -7.77
CA PHE A 202 8.77 -0.14 -8.07
C PHE A 202 9.23 0.90 -9.10
N ALA A 203 8.45 1.16 -10.16
CA ALA A 203 8.77 2.20 -11.14
C ALA A 203 8.91 3.59 -10.50
N MET A 204 8.03 3.92 -9.55
CA MET A 204 8.12 5.16 -8.78
C MET A 204 9.39 5.22 -7.92
N CYS A 205 9.73 4.13 -7.23
CA CYS A 205 10.97 4.09 -6.44
C CYS A 205 12.21 4.24 -7.33
N PHE A 206 12.27 3.53 -8.45
CA PHE A 206 13.37 3.67 -9.40
C PHE A 206 13.46 5.06 -10.02
N PHE A 207 12.32 5.72 -10.29
CA PHE A 207 12.28 7.13 -10.69
C PHE A 207 12.91 8.03 -9.63
N LEU A 208 12.52 7.88 -8.36
CA LEU A 208 13.08 8.66 -7.25
C LEU A 208 14.57 8.38 -7.00
N MET A 209 15.02 7.16 -7.28
CA MET A 209 16.42 6.73 -7.24
C MET A 209 17.22 7.20 -8.47
N ARG A 210 16.58 7.76 -9.50
CA ARG A 210 17.19 8.06 -10.80
C ARG A 210 17.81 6.84 -11.50
N ASP A 211 17.24 5.67 -11.21
CA ASP A 211 17.64 4.41 -11.86
C ASP A 211 16.75 4.18 -13.09
N TYR A 212 17.09 4.90 -14.14
CA TYR A 212 16.25 5.05 -15.33
C TYR A 212 16.06 3.74 -16.10
N GLN A 213 17.06 2.86 -16.10
CA GLN A 213 16.97 1.56 -16.76
C GLN A 213 15.91 0.67 -16.07
N ALA A 214 16.03 0.52 -14.76
CA ALA A 214 15.10 -0.26 -13.96
C ALA A 214 13.67 0.34 -13.98
N GLN A 215 13.59 1.67 -13.96
CA GLN A 215 12.32 2.40 -14.11
C GLN A 215 11.63 2.04 -15.44
N LEU A 216 12.33 2.17 -16.56
CA LEU A 216 11.79 1.88 -17.90
C LEU A 216 11.43 0.41 -18.08
N GLU A 217 12.19 -0.51 -17.49
CA GLU A 217 11.86 -1.93 -17.47
C GLU A 217 10.47 -2.14 -16.86
N GLN A 218 10.21 -1.57 -15.67
CA GLN A 218 8.90 -1.71 -15.04
C GLN A 218 7.80 -1.00 -15.83
N MET A 219 8.05 0.22 -16.33
CA MET A 219 7.07 0.98 -17.11
C MET A 219 6.67 0.27 -18.41
N ARG A 220 7.61 -0.41 -19.08
CA ARG A 220 7.29 -1.22 -20.26
C ARG A 220 6.34 -2.37 -19.92
N LEU A 221 6.55 -3.01 -18.77
CA LEU A 221 5.74 -4.14 -18.30
C LEU A 221 4.39 -3.72 -17.69
N ILE A 222 4.25 -2.46 -17.25
CA ILE A 222 2.96 -1.86 -16.84
C ILE A 222 2.05 -1.67 -18.06
N GLY A 223 2.60 -1.29 -19.22
CA GLY A 223 1.81 -0.97 -20.41
C GLY A 223 0.78 0.12 -20.12
N PRO A 224 -0.49 -0.06 -20.49
CA PRO A 224 -1.55 0.93 -20.27
C PRO A 224 -2.11 0.94 -18.83
N LEU A 225 -1.64 0.08 -17.95
CA LEU A 225 -2.21 -0.11 -16.60
C LEU A 225 -1.59 0.84 -15.57
N ILE A 226 -1.53 2.12 -15.91
CA ILE A 226 -1.08 3.19 -15.01
C ILE A 226 -2.07 3.32 -13.87
N GLN A 227 -1.57 3.36 -12.64
CA GLN A 227 -2.39 3.54 -11.44
C GLN A 227 -2.18 4.92 -10.82
N ALA A 228 -3.24 5.49 -10.25
CA ALA A 228 -3.14 6.79 -9.60
C ALA A 228 -2.13 6.81 -8.44
N SER A 229 -2.09 5.76 -7.63
CA SER A 229 -1.03 5.56 -6.64
C SER A 229 0.07 4.65 -7.22
N PRO A 230 1.35 5.01 -7.08
CA PRO A 230 1.91 6.10 -6.28
C PRO A 230 2.07 7.46 -7.02
N TRP A 231 1.74 7.56 -8.29
CA TRP A 231 2.06 8.73 -9.13
C TRP A 231 1.42 10.04 -8.65
N ARG A 232 0.27 9.96 -7.96
CA ARG A 232 -0.37 11.13 -7.31
C ARG A 232 0.53 11.87 -6.32
N TYR A 233 1.59 11.24 -5.84
CA TYR A 233 2.57 11.90 -4.96
C TYR A 233 3.40 12.97 -5.68
N GLN A 234 3.38 12.95 -7.02
CA GLN A 234 4.06 13.89 -7.90
C GLN A 234 3.11 14.83 -8.66
N GLY A 235 1.82 14.86 -8.29
CA GLY A 235 0.77 15.67 -8.92
C GLY A 235 -0.29 14.85 -9.64
N ASP A 236 -0.78 15.32 -10.78
CA ASP A 236 -1.68 14.52 -11.63
C ASP A 236 -0.99 13.20 -12.03
N PRO A 237 -1.62 12.05 -11.79
CA PRO A 237 -0.97 10.77 -11.98
C PRO A 237 -0.52 10.48 -13.41
N GLY A 238 -1.34 10.85 -14.40
CA GLY A 238 -1.02 10.62 -15.80
C GLY A 238 0.16 11.48 -16.25
N TRP A 239 0.10 12.76 -15.92
CA TRP A 239 1.18 13.69 -16.22
C TRP A 239 2.48 13.34 -15.49
N ALA A 240 2.40 12.96 -14.21
CA ALA A 240 3.57 12.53 -13.43
C ALA A 240 4.25 11.29 -14.02
N TYR A 241 3.45 10.30 -14.43
CA TYR A 241 3.94 9.10 -15.09
C TYR A 241 4.65 9.42 -16.42
N GLU A 242 4.01 10.20 -17.30
CA GLU A 242 4.59 10.54 -18.61
C GLU A 242 5.84 11.41 -18.47
N ARG A 243 5.87 12.36 -17.53
CA ARG A 243 7.07 13.14 -17.21
C ARG A 243 8.21 12.25 -16.76
N ALA A 244 7.95 11.31 -15.85
CA ALA A 244 8.94 10.37 -15.36
C ALA A 244 9.47 9.47 -16.49
N ARG A 245 8.58 8.99 -17.36
CA ARG A 245 8.94 8.17 -18.53
C ARG A 245 9.81 8.95 -19.51
N THR A 246 9.41 10.16 -19.88
CA THR A 246 10.18 11.02 -20.81
C THR A 246 11.56 11.34 -20.26
N SER A 247 11.66 11.65 -18.94
CA SER A 247 12.95 11.91 -18.29
C SER A 247 13.88 10.69 -18.37
N ALA A 248 13.33 9.50 -18.13
CA ALA A 248 14.11 8.27 -18.19
C ALA A 248 14.56 7.95 -19.62
N LEU A 249 13.70 8.09 -20.64
CA LEU A 249 14.06 7.87 -22.05
C LEU A 249 15.21 8.78 -22.48
N ARG A 250 15.14 10.07 -22.16
CA ARG A 250 16.20 11.04 -22.44
C ARG A 250 17.51 10.65 -21.75
N ALA A 251 17.46 10.24 -20.49
CA ALA A 251 18.65 9.90 -19.71
C ALA A 251 19.38 8.65 -20.24
N VAL A 252 18.64 7.71 -20.87
CA VAL A 252 19.24 6.50 -21.47
C VAL A 252 19.50 6.65 -22.98
N GLY A 253 19.33 7.84 -23.56
CA GLY A 253 19.63 8.13 -24.94
C GLY A 253 18.62 7.56 -25.96
N VAL A 254 17.38 7.31 -25.52
CA VAL A 254 16.28 6.91 -26.41
C VAL A 254 15.47 8.16 -26.77
N PRO A 255 15.33 8.50 -28.07
CA PRO A 255 14.62 9.68 -28.55
C PRO A 255 13.12 9.64 -28.26
#